data_41f5f7c5f66d1325711ad8bff7ed7f2f
#
_entry.id   41f5f7c5f66d1325711ad8bff7ed7f2f
#
_cell.length_a   1.000
_cell.length_b   1.000
_cell.length_c   1.000
_cell.angle_alpha   90.00
_cell.angle_beta   90.00
_cell.angle_gamma   90.00
#
_symmetry.space_group_name_H-M   'P 1'
#
loop_
_entity.id
_entity.type
_entity.pdbx_description
1 polymer ?
#
loop_
_entity_poly.entity_id
_entity_poly.type
_entity_poly.pdbx_seq_one_letter_code
_entity_poly.pdbx_strand_id
1 'polypeptide(L)'
;MKDNLTDIICILDRSGSMGSIRSDAIGGFNTFLADQKRQPGEAVFTLVLFNHEYLLVHDHTPIAQAAPLDNHTYQPQGTTALLDAVGRTIDDVGKRLHNTPEEERPGKVIVAILTDGLENASKDYSRGRVSEMIKHQQEKYSWEFIFLAANQDAIASAREISIAAKDAIAFMSTPDGVYNANMRMSEEISRRRRS
;
A
#
# COMPACT_ATOMS: atom_id res chain seq x y z
N MET A 1 -16.39 3.10 16.82
CA MET A 1 -15.68 3.25 15.53
C MET A 1 -16.59 3.94 14.53
N LYS A 2 -16.02 4.61 13.55
CA LYS A 2 -16.76 5.28 12.46
C LYS A 2 -16.93 4.32 11.30
N ASP A 3 -18.06 3.63 11.19
CA ASP A 3 -18.30 2.60 10.18
C ASP A 3 -18.22 3.12 8.73
N ASN A 4 -18.50 4.41 8.52
CA ASN A 4 -18.42 5.07 7.21
C ASN A 4 -17.01 5.61 6.87
N LEU A 5 -16.03 5.46 7.76
CA LEU A 5 -14.66 5.93 7.56
C LEU A 5 -13.74 4.76 7.22
N THR A 6 -13.04 4.86 6.10
CA THR A 6 -11.98 3.92 5.70
C THR A 6 -10.61 4.58 5.79
N ASP A 7 -9.64 3.92 6.42
CA ASP A 7 -8.23 4.29 6.38
C ASP A 7 -7.54 3.50 5.24
N ILE A 8 -7.12 4.20 4.20
CA ILE A 8 -6.45 3.62 3.03
C ILE A 8 -4.97 3.91 3.13
N ILE A 9 -4.15 2.87 3.17
CA ILE A 9 -2.70 2.96 3.25
C ILE A 9 -2.10 2.36 1.97
N CYS A 10 -1.35 3.15 1.20
CA CYS A 10 -0.61 2.69 0.04
C CYS A 10 0.89 2.72 0.33
N ILE A 11 1.57 1.60 0.09
CA ILE A 11 3.02 1.44 0.21
C ILE A 11 3.54 1.13 -1.19
N LEU A 12 4.15 2.12 -1.85
CA LEU A 12 4.56 2.05 -3.25
C LEU A 12 6.07 2.02 -3.39
N ASP A 13 6.54 1.07 -4.15
CA ASP A 13 7.94 0.92 -4.54
C ASP A 13 8.38 2.08 -5.45
N ARG A 14 9.49 2.73 -5.08
CA ARG A 14 10.23 3.67 -5.91
C ARG A 14 11.70 3.25 -6.08
N SER A 15 11.98 1.96 -6.06
CA SER A 15 13.31 1.43 -6.34
C SER A 15 13.74 1.68 -7.79
N GLY A 16 15.01 1.46 -8.08
CA GLY A 16 15.60 1.79 -9.40
C GLY A 16 14.92 1.10 -10.58
N SER A 17 14.40 -0.11 -10.39
CA SER A 17 13.65 -0.87 -11.41
C SER A 17 12.39 -0.14 -11.90
N MET A 18 11.73 0.64 -11.04
CA MET A 18 10.57 1.46 -11.41
C MET A 18 10.90 2.60 -12.38
N GLY A 19 12.18 2.89 -12.63
CA GLY A 19 12.61 4.00 -13.49
C GLY A 19 12.10 3.92 -14.92
N SER A 20 12.09 2.72 -15.51
CA SER A 20 11.63 2.50 -16.88
C SER A 20 10.11 2.62 -17.08
N ILE A 21 9.34 2.53 -16.00
CA ILE A 21 7.88 2.59 -15.97
C ILE A 21 7.36 3.76 -15.12
N ARG A 22 8.20 4.75 -14.86
CA ARG A 22 7.93 5.87 -13.97
C ARG A 22 6.68 6.66 -14.33
N SER A 23 6.54 7.05 -15.60
CA SER A 23 5.40 7.83 -16.07
C SER A 23 4.08 7.09 -15.89
N ASP A 24 4.09 5.78 -16.15
CA ASP A 24 2.90 4.94 -16.04
C ASP A 24 2.56 4.61 -14.59
N ALA A 25 3.58 4.49 -13.74
CA ALA A 25 3.41 4.37 -12.29
C ALA A 25 2.73 5.63 -11.71
N ILE A 26 3.21 6.82 -12.08
CA ILE A 26 2.61 8.11 -11.69
C ILE A 26 1.18 8.22 -12.23
N GLY A 27 0.98 7.98 -13.54
CA GLY A 27 -0.33 8.09 -14.18
C GLY A 27 -1.35 7.11 -13.62
N GLY A 28 -0.94 5.85 -13.44
CA GLY A 28 -1.78 4.80 -12.84
C GLY A 28 -2.18 5.13 -11.40
N PHE A 29 -1.21 5.55 -10.58
CA PHE A 29 -1.50 5.96 -9.20
C PHE A 29 -2.44 7.18 -9.15
N ASN A 30 -2.23 8.18 -9.98
CA ASN A 30 -3.08 9.38 -10.00
C ASN A 30 -4.50 9.06 -10.44
N THR A 31 -4.67 8.12 -11.38
CA THR A 31 -5.99 7.61 -11.76
C THR A 31 -6.64 6.88 -10.59
N PHE A 32 -5.91 5.98 -9.93
CA PHE A 32 -6.35 5.32 -8.70
C PHE A 32 -6.82 6.34 -7.64
N LEU A 33 -6.00 7.36 -7.36
CA LEU A 33 -6.34 8.38 -6.37
C LEU A 33 -7.61 9.15 -6.74
N ALA A 34 -7.75 9.54 -8.01
CA ALA A 34 -8.93 10.22 -8.52
C ALA A 34 -10.20 9.35 -8.40
N ASP A 35 -10.08 8.05 -8.66
CA ASP A 35 -11.18 7.10 -8.50
C ASP A 35 -11.59 6.94 -7.04
N GLN A 36 -10.63 6.82 -6.13
CA GLN A 36 -10.93 6.70 -4.71
C GLN A 36 -11.57 7.96 -4.12
N LYS A 37 -11.24 9.15 -4.62
CA LYS A 37 -11.89 10.41 -4.24
C LYS A 37 -13.37 10.46 -4.63
N ARG A 38 -13.78 9.72 -5.65
CA ARG A 38 -15.17 9.65 -6.13
C ARG A 38 -16.01 8.56 -5.46
N GLN A 39 -15.37 7.64 -4.71
CA GLN A 39 -16.11 6.59 -4.01
C GLN A 39 -16.95 7.17 -2.87
N PRO A 40 -18.14 6.60 -2.62
CA PRO A 40 -18.93 6.99 -1.46
C PRO A 40 -18.25 6.63 -0.14
N GLY A 41 -18.64 7.30 0.93
CA GLY A 41 -18.06 7.14 2.26
C GLY A 41 -16.81 8.01 2.47
N GLU A 42 -16.51 8.27 3.74
CA GLU A 42 -15.32 9.02 4.13
C GLU A 42 -14.06 8.15 4.01
N ALA A 43 -12.97 8.75 3.62
CA ALA A 43 -11.68 8.09 3.64
C ALA A 43 -10.56 9.04 4.06
N VAL A 44 -9.61 8.50 4.82
CA VAL A 44 -8.31 9.09 5.06
C VAL A 44 -7.25 8.28 4.35
N PHE A 45 -6.18 8.93 3.97
CA PHE A 45 -5.19 8.37 3.07
C PHE A 45 -3.77 8.54 3.61
N THR A 46 -3.03 7.45 3.66
CA THR A 46 -1.60 7.43 3.95
C THR A 46 -0.86 6.91 2.73
N LEU A 47 0.15 7.64 2.27
CA LEU A 47 1.01 7.25 1.17
C LEU A 47 2.46 7.18 1.61
N VAL A 48 3.03 6.01 1.51
CA VAL A 48 4.45 5.73 1.70
C VAL A 48 5.08 5.40 0.36
N LEU A 49 6.14 6.09 0.00
CA LEU A 49 7.04 5.71 -1.08
C LEU A 49 8.30 5.11 -0.47
N PHE A 50 8.76 3.97 -0.96
CA PHE A 50 9.95 3.33 -0.41
C PHE A 50 10.92 2.85 -1.49
N ASN A 51 12.19 2.85 -1.14
CA ASN A 51 13.29 2.14 -1.76
C ASN A 51 14.19 1.59 -0.63
N HIS A 52 15.44 2.00 -0.49
CA HIS A 52 16.24 1.84 0.73
C HIS A 52 15.92 2.90 1.79
N GLU A 53 15.10 3.89 1.45
CA GLU A 53 14.58 4.94 2.33
C GLU A 53 13.05 4.83 2.44
N TYR A 54 12.51 5.37 3.52
CA TYR A 54 11.08 5.45 3.79
C TYR A 54 10.62 6.91 3.67
N LEU A 55 9.75 7.21 2.72
CA LEU A 55 9.22 8.55 2.49
C LEU A 55 7.70 8.57 2.72
N LEU A 56 7.28 9.21 3.80
CA LEU A 56 5.87 9.45 4.10
C LEU A 56 5.40 10.70 3.33
N VAL A 57 4.58 10.51 2.30
CA VAL A 57 4.09 11.59 1.42
C VAL A 57 2.77 12.16 1.95
N HIS A 58 1.86 11.29 2.33
CA HIS A 58 0.60 11.64 2.98
C HIS A 58 0.47 10.87 4.29
N ASP A 59 0.10 11.55 5.36
CA ASP A 59 -0.13 10.93 6.66
C ASP A 59 -1.56 11.22 7.12
N HIS A 60 -2.41 10.18 7.08
CA HIS A 60 -3.79 10.26 7.53
C HIS A 60 -4.56 11.49 6.98
N THR A 61 -4.26 11.86 5.75
CA THR A 61 -4.83 13.03 5.08
C THR A 61 -6.25 12.69 4.59
N PRO A 62 -7.26 13.56 4.79
CA PRO A 62 -8.55 13.36 4.11
C PRO A 62 -8.32 13.14 2.62
N ILE A 63 -8.87 12.06 2.06
CA ILE A 63 -8.51 11.64 0.69
C ILE A 63 -8.80 12.73 -0.35
N ALA A 64 -9.83 13.55 -0.13
CA ALA A 64 -10.17 14.68 -0.98
C ALA A 64 -9.03 15.71 -1.11
N GLN A 65 -8.19 15.82 -0.07
CA GLN A 65 -7.07 16.76 0.01
C GLN A 65 -5.73 16.15 -0.43
N ALA A 66 -5.67 14.82 -0.64
CA ALA A 66 -4.45 14.16 -1.05
C ALA A 66 -4.00 14.66 -2.44
N ALA A 67 -2.76 15.15 -2.53
CA ALA A 67 -2.16 15.60 -3.78
C ALA A 67 -1.74 14.42 -4.65
N PRO A 68 -1.84 14.51 -5.98
CA PRO A 68 -1.33 13.49 -6.90
C PRO A 68 0.19 13.44 -6.86
N LEU A 69 0.77 12.32 -7.33
CA LEU A 69 2.19 12.20 -7.57
C LEU A 69 2.62 12.97 -8.84
N ASP A 70 3.84 13.46 -8.80
CA ASP A 70 4.51 14.07 -9.94
C ASP A 70 5.98 13.60 -10.05
N ASN A 71 6.71 14.15 -11.02
CA ASN A 71 8.11 13.82 -11.23
C ASN A 71 9.06 14.30 -10.11
N HIS A 72 8.63 15.20 -9.24
CA HIS A 72 9.41 15.65 -8.09
C HIS A 72 9.18 14.74 -6.88
N THR A 73 7.94 14.31 -6.68
CA THR A 73 7.54 13.46 -5.56
C THR A 73 7.96 11.99 -5.78
N TYR A 74 7.79 11.49 -7.00
CA TYR A 74 8.10 10.09 -7.34
C TYR A 74 9.39 10.00 -8.17
N GLN A 75 10.49 9.69 -7.48
CA GLN A 75 11.84 9.59 -8.07
C GLN A 75 12.40 8.17 -7.85
N PRO A 76 12.25 7.26 -8.82
CA PRO A 76 12.79 5.91 -8.73
C PRO A 76 14.31 5.89 -8.64
N GLN A 77 14.84 5.25 -7.60
CA GLN A 77 16.27 5.04 -7.37
C GLN A 77 16.55 4.02 -6.28
N GLY A 78 17.77 3.50 -6.22
CA GLY A 78 18.24 2.66 -5.12
C GLY A 78 17.66 1.25 -5.11
N THR A 79 17.72 0.61 -3.95
CA THR A 79 17.36 -0.77 -3.68
C THR A 79 15.95 -0.89 -3.05
N THR A 80 15.51 -2.10 -2.73
CA THR A 80 14.12 -2.41 -2.32
C THR A 80 14.09 -2.92 -0.88
N ALA A 81 13.82 -2.07 0.10
CA ALA A 81 13.63 -2.40 1.50
C ALA A 81 12.14 -2.59 1.84
N LEU A 82 11.52 -3.59 1.21
CA LEU A 82 10.08 -3.85 1.32
C LEU A 82 9.63 -4.17 2.75
N LEU A 83 10.36 -5.04 3.44
CA LEU A 83 10.00 -5.48 4.79
C LEU A 83 10.08 -4.32 5.78
N ASP A 84 11.11 -3.47 5.68
CA ASP A 84 11.23 -2.27 6.51
C ASP A 84 10.09 -1.28 6.25
N ALA A 85 9.72 -1.08 4.98
CA ALA A 85 8.61 -0.20 4.63
C ALA A 85 7.27 -0.71 5.19
N VAL A 86 6.98 -1.99 5.01
CA VAL A 86 5.74 -2.60 5.50
C VAL A 86 5.69 -2.63 7.03
N GLY A 87 6.76 -3.11 7.68
CA GLY A 87 6.83 -3.22 9.13
C GLY A 87 6.68 -1.87 9.82
N ARG A 88 7.45 -0.86 9.36
CA ARG A 88 7.36 0.50 9.89
C ARG A 88 5.96 1.11 9.70
N THR A 89 5.37 0.94 8.53
CA THR A 89 4.01 1.45 8.26
C THR A 89 2.98 0.83 9.20
N ILE A 90 3.04 -0.50 9.44
CA ILE A 90 2.13 -1.17 10.37
C ILE A 90 2.32 -0.63 11.79
N ASP A 91 3.57 -0.46 12.26
CA ASP A 91 3.85 0.10 13.58
C ASP A 91 3.34 1.54 13.72
N ASP A 92 3.58 2.40 12.75
CA ASP A 92 3.19 3.81 12.79
C ASP A 92 1.66 3.99 12.75
N VAL A 93 0.97 3.27 11.85
CA VAL A 93 -0.50 3.26 11.78
C VAL A 93 -1.10 2.63 13.02
N GLY A 94 -0.54 1.52 13.52
CA GLY A 94 -0.99 0.86 14.75
C GLY A 94 -0.89 1.79 15.97
N LYS A 95 0.22 2.51 16.14
CA LYS A 95 0.39 3.51 17.20
C LYS A 95 -0.61 4.66 17.08
N ARG A 96 -0.82 5.17 15.86
CA ARG A 96 -1.82 6.21 15.61
C ARG A 96 -3.21 5.76 16.03
N LEU A 97 -3.66 4.58 15.58
CA LEU A 97 -4.97 4.05 15.90
C LEU A 97 -5.12 3.71 17.40
N HIS A 98 -4.06 3.24 18.05
CA HIS A 98 -4.06 3.02 19.49
C HIS A 98 -4.32 4.31 20.28
N ASN A 99 -3.72 5.42 19.85
CA ASN A 99 -3.86 6.73 20.48
C ASN A 99 -5.14 7.48 20.07
N THR A 100 -5.89 6.97 19.07
CA THR A 100 -7.16 7.55 18.63
C THR A 100 -8.29 6.98 19.50
N PRO A 101 -9.20 7.82 20.04
CA PRO A 101 -10.40 7.35 20.74
C PRO A 101 -11.19 6.35 19.88
N GLU A 102 -11.75 5.32 20.51
CA GLU A 102 -12.39 4.22 19.78
C GLU A 102 -13.52 4.71 18.86
N GLU A 103 -14.31 5.67 19.31
CA GLU A 103 -15.41 6.29 18.54
C GLU A 103 -14.93 7.06 17.30
N GLU A 104 -13.65 7.45 17.26
CA GLU A 104 -13.05 8.18 16.13
C GLU A 104 -12.27 7.28 15.17
N ARG A 105 -12.00 6.03 15.56
CA ARG A 105 -11.26 5.08 14.72
C ARG A 105 -12.04 4.72 13.46
N PRO A 106 -11.33 4.50 12.32
CA PRO A 106 -11.98 4.02 11.10
C PRO A 106 -12.58 2.63 11.32
N GLY A 107 -13.73 2.38 10.71
CA GLY A 107 -14.36 1.07 10.70
C GLY A 107 -13.60 0.06 9.83
N LYS A 108 -12.78 0.54 8.88
CA LYS A 108 -11.96 -0.28 7.99
C LYS A 108 -10.56 0.28 7.83
N VAL A 109 -9.58 -0.63 7.78
CA VAL A 109 -8.18 -0.33 7.44
C VAL A 109 -7.77 -1.22 6.27
N ILE A 110 -7.38 -0.61 5.17
CA ILE A 110 -6.97 -1.32 3.94
C ILE A 110 -5.55 -0.92 3.59
N VAL A 111 -4.64 -1.88 3.53
CA VAL A 111 -3.23 -1.69 3.18
C VAL A 111 -2.96 -2.30 1.82
N ALA A 112 -2.55 -1.48 0.86
CA ALA A 112 -2.14 -1.92 -0.47
C ALA A 112 -0.63 -1.75 -0.62
N ILE A 113 0.05 -2.82 -1.02
CA ILE A 113 1.49 -2.87 -1.23
C ILE A 113 1.74 -3.13 -2.71
N LEU A 114 2.48 -2.25 -3.38
CA LEU A 114 2.85 -2.39 -4.79
C LEU A 114 4.38 -2.35 -4.93
N THR A 115 4.95 -3.43 -5.49
CA THR A 115 6.38 -3.56 -5.75
C THR A 115 6.64 -4.25 -7.09
N ASP A 116 7.68 -3.83 -7.81
CA ASP A 116 8.15 -4.51 -9.03
C ASP A 116 9.44 -5.32 -8.77
N GLY A 117 9.99 -5.23 -7.57
CA GLY A 117 11.26 -5.83 -7.18
C GLY A 117 11.16 -6.84 -6.04
N LEU A 118 12.23 -7.62 -5.90
CA LEU A 118 12.41 -8.50 -4.76
C LEU A 118 12.99 -7.72 -3.57
N GLU A 119 12.57 -8.10 -2.37
CA GLU A 119 13.20 -7.64 -1.13
C GLU A 119 14.71 -7.90 -1.13
N ASN A 120 15.53 -6.87 -0.97
CA ASN A 120 16.99 -7.01 -1.01
C ASN A 120 17.77 -6.05 -0.10
N ALA A 121 17.09 -5.22 0.71
CA ALA A 121 17.75 -4.15 1.43
C ALA A 121 17.25 -3.90 2.86
N SER A 122 16.22 -4.59 3.33
CA SER A 122 15.68 -4.42 4.68
C SER A 122 16.67 -4.83 5.76
N LYS A 123 16.73 -4.06 6.84
CA LYS A 123 17.65 -4.23 7.97
C LYS A 123 16.94 -4.30 9.31
N ASP A 124 15.82 -3.61 9.46
CA ASP A 124 15.13 -3.41 10.73
C ASP A 124 14.02 -4.43 10.97
N TYR A 125 13.41 -4.92 9.91
CA TYR A 125 12.31 -5.88 9.97
C TYR A 125 12.64 -7.16 9.22
N SER A 126 12.59 -8.30 9.92
CA SER A 126 12.69 -9.61 9.28
C SER A 126 11.36 -10.03 8.65
N ARG A 127 11.43 -10.94 7.69
CA ARG A 127 10.24 -11.54 7.04
C ARG A 127 9.30 -12.19 8.06
N GLY A 128 9.82 -12.95 9.00
CA GLY A 128 9.03 -13.58 10.05
C GLY A 128 8.30 -12.55 10.92
N ARG A 129 8.98 -11.46 11.30
CA ARG A 129 8.35 -10.38 12.07
C ARG A 129 7.23 -9.70 11.30
N VAL A 130 7.45 -9.32 10.04
CA VAL A 130 6.41 -8.70 9.20
C VAL A 130 5.22 -9.65 9.01
N SER A 131 5.48 -10.94 8.79
CA SER A 131 4.45 -11.97 8.68
C SER A 131 3.58 -12.04 9.94
N GLU A 132 4.20 -12.06 11.13
CA GLU A 132 3.47 -12.05 12.42
C GLU A 132 2.68 -10.76 12.62
N MET A 133 3.24 -9.60 12.24
CA MET A 133 2.56 -8.31 12.34
C MET A 133 1.31 -8.26 11.45
N ILE A 134 1.42 -8.68 10.20
CA ILE A 134 0.30 -8.73 9.26
C ILE A 134 -0.79 -9.66 9.79
N LYS A 135 -0.41 -10.89 10.19
CA LYS A 135 -1.35 -11.86 10.76
C LYS A 135 -2.08 -11.29 11.98
N HIS A 136 -1.36 -10.66 12.90
CA HIS A 136 -1.94 -10.03 14.08
C HIS A 136 -2.97 -8.95 13.71
N GLN A 137 -2.65 -8.07 12.75
CA GLN A 137 -3.58 -7.02 12.32
C GLN A 137 -4.83 -7.60 11.64
N GLN A 138 -4.68 -8.66 10.84
CA GLN A 138 -5.80 -9.35 10.20
C GLN A 138 -6.71 -10.02 11.21
N GLU A 139 -6.15 -10.80 12.14
CA GLU A 139 -6.92 -11.62 13.08
C GLU A 139 -7.57 -10.80 14.21
N LYS A 140 -6.86 -9.79 14.73
CA LYS A 140 -7.31 -9.04 15.90
C LYS A 140 -8.06 -7.75 15.54
N TYR A 141 -7.69 -7.10 14.45
CA TYR A 141 -8.21 -5.78 14.09
C TYR A 141 -8.90 -5.74 12.72
N SER A 142 -9.02 -6.89 12.06
CA SER A 142 -9.68 -7.03 10.75
C SER A 142 -9.08 -6.12 9.66
N TRP A 143 -7.76 -5.81 9.75
CA TRP A 143 -7.11 -5.10 8.67
C TRP A 143 -7.08 -5.96 7.42
N GLU A 144 -7.26 -5.32 6.29
CA GLU A 144 -7.22 -5.98 5.00
C GLU A 144 -5.94 -5.61 4.26
N PHE A 145 -5.28 -6.60 3.67
CA PHE A 145 -4.05 -6.41 2.89
C PHE A 145 -4.26 -6.82 1.45
N ILE A 146 -3.66 -6.05 0.53
CA ILE A 146 -3.60 -6.34 -0.90
C ILE A 146 -2.13 -6.25 -1.31
N PHE A 147 -1.62 -7.27 -1.97
CA PHE A 147 -0.22 -7.33 -2.42
C PHE A 147 -0.16 -7.42 -3.94
N LEU A 148 0.44 -6.41 -4.57
CA LEU A 148 0.62 -6.34 -6.01
C LEU A 148 2.12 -6.43 -6.30
N ALA A 149 2.54 -7.46 -7.02
CA ALA A 149 3.96 -7.67 -7.34
C ALA A 149 4.17 -8.01 -8.82
N ALA A 150 5.24 -7.44 -9.36
CA ALA A 150 5.59 -7.59 -10.77
C ALA A 150 6.42 -8.85 -11.02
N ASN A 151 5.87 -10.02 -10.84
CA ASN A 151 6.48 -11.27 -11.27
C ASN A 151 5.54 -12.46 -11.08
N GLN A 152 5.93 -13.62 -11.57
CA GLN A 152 5.15 -14.85 -11.42
C GLN A 152 5.09 -15.37 -9.97
N ASP A 153 5.99 -14.90 -9.11
CA ASP A 153 6.11 -15.33 -7.70
C ASP A 153 5.37 -14.41 -6.72
N ALA A 154 4.53 -13.48 -7.21
CA ALA A 154 3.78 -12.56 -6.36
C ALA A 154 2.96 -13.28 -5.28
N ILE A 155 2.32 -14.39 -5.63
CA ILE A 155 1.55 -15.22 -4.69
C ILE A 155 2.45 -15.85 -3.63
N ALA A 156 3.62 -16.36 -4.03
CA ALA A 156 4.58 -16.94 -3.10
C ALA A 156 5.13 -15.87 -2.15
N SER A 157 5.54 -14.72 -2.67
CA SER A 157 6.02 -13.58 -1.88
C SER A 157 4.97 -13.07 -0.89
N ALA A 158 3.71 -12.98 -1.31
CA ALA A 158 2.60 -12.60 -0.43
C ALA A 158 2.40 -13.59 0.72
N ARG A 159 2.43 -14.90 0.42
CA ARG A 159 2.30 -15.96 1.44
C ARG A 159 3.43 -15.93 2.47
N GLU A 160 4.63 -15.58 2.08
CA GLU A 160 5.78 -15.46 2.98
C GLU A 160 5.59 -14.39 4.06
N ILE A 161 4.71 -13.42 3.82
CA ILE A 161 4.34 -12.37 4.77
C ILE A 161 2.87 -12.46 5.23
N SER A 162 2.28 -13.66 5.20
CA SER A 162 0.92 -13.95 5.67
C SER A 162 -0.22 -13.25 4.91
N ILE A 163 -0.01 -12.88 3.65
CA ILE A 163 -1.08 -12.39 2.77
C ILE A 163 -1.60 -13.56 1.93
N ALA A 164 -2.91 -13.78 1.95
CA ALA A 164 -3.53 -14.90 1.24
C ALA A 164 -3.44 -14.74 -0.29
N ALA A 165 -3.38 -15.86 -1.00
CA ALA A 165 -3.27 -15.87 -2.48
C ALA A 165 -4.38 -15.08 -3.18
N LYS A 166 -5.59 -15.06 -2.62
CA LYS A 166 -6.74 -14.29 -3.15
C LYS A 166 -6.53 -12.78 -3.10
N ASP A 167 -5.64 -12.31 -2.21
CA ASP A 167 -5.32 -10.90 -1.99
C ASP A 167 -3.98 -10.52 -2.64
N ALA A 168 -3.37 -11.45 -3.39
CA ALA A 168 -2.15 -11.24 -4.16
C ALA A 168 -2.48 -11.10 -5.66
N ILE A 169 -1.94 -10.06 -6.28
CA ILE A 169 -2.15 -9.72 -7.68
C ILE A 169 -0.78 -9.67 -8.38
N ALA A 170 -0.58 -10.52 -9.36
CA ALA A 170 0.60 -10.44 -10.22
C ALA A 170 0.36 -9.44 -11.37
N PHE A 171 1.39 -8.68 -11.72
CA PHE A 171 1.38 -7.83 -12.91
C PHE A 171 2.70 -7.94 -13.67
N MET A 172 2.75 -7.46 -14.90
CA MET A 172 4.00 -7.39 -15.67
C MET A 172 4.71 -6.06 -15.40
N SER A 173 6.04 -6.08 -15.23
CA SER A 173 6.84 -4.85 -15.09
C SER A 173 7.00 -4.14 -16.44
N THR A 174 5.87 -3.68 -16.96
CA THR A 174 5.73 -2.93 -18.22
C THR A 174 4.83 -1.71 -17.97
N PRO A 175 4.85 -0.69 -18.84
CA PRO A 175 3.95 0.46 -18.74
C PRO A 175 2.48 0.05 -18.54
N ASP A 176 1.95 -0.78 -19.42
CA ASP A 176 0.57 -1.27 -19.33
C ASP A 176 0.34 -2.11 -18.08
N GLY A 177 1.33 -2.92 -17.69
CA GLY A 177 1.24 -3.78 -16.51
C GLY A 177 1.11 -2.99 -15.22
N VAL A 178 1.93 -1.97 -15.00
CA VAL A 178 1.85 -1.13 -13.80
C VAL A 178 0.61 -0.26 -13.77
N TYR A 179 0.17 0.25 -14.93
CA TYR A 179 -1.09 0.99 -15.05
C TYR A 179 -2.26 0.08 -14.65
N ASN A 180 -2.35 -1.11 -15.23
CA ASN A 180 -3.41 -2.09 -14.93
C ASN A 180 -3.36 -2.55 -13.46
N ALA A 181 -2.17 -2.68 -12.85
CA ALA A 181 -2.04 -3.00 -11.44
C ALA A 181 -2.71 -1.93 -10.56
N ASN A 182 -2.49 -0.65 -10.85
CA ASN A 182 -3.16 0.45 -10.14
C ASN A 182 -4.69 0.42 -10.34
N MET A 183 -5.17 0.06 -11.53
CA MET A 183 -6.62 -0.06 -11.77
C MET A 183 -7.21 -1.22 -10.96
N ARG A 184 -6.56 -2.38 -10.93
CA ARG A 184 -7.00 -3.51 -10.10
C ARG A 184 -6.93 -3.20 -8.61
N MET A 185 -5.93 -2.46 -8.17
CA MET A 185 -5.84 -1.95 -6.80
C MET A 185 -7.05 -1.04 -6.49
N SER A 186 -7.42 -0.15 -7.42
CA SER A 186 -8.58 0.72 -7.28
C SER A 186 -9.89 -0.05 -7.15
N GLU A 187 -10.10 -1.06 -8.00
CA GLU A 187 -11.28 -1.93 -7.96
C GLU A 187 -11.38 -2.69 -6.63
N GLU A 188 -10.28 -3.31 -6.19
CA GLU A 188 -10.24 -4.07 -4.93
C GLU A 188 -10.50 -3.19 -3.71
N ILE A 189 -9.86 -2.03 -3.62
CA ILE A 189 -10.10 -1.09 -2.52
C ILE A 189 -11.55 -0.58 -2.56
N SER A 190 -12.06 -0.22 -3.73
CA SER A 190 -13.44 0.25 -3.89
C SER A 190 -14.46 -0.81 -3.46
N ARG A 191 -14.21 -2.08 -3.81
CA ARG A 191 -15.05 -3.20 -3.39
C ARG A 191 -15.07 -3.35 -1.88
N ARG A 192 -13.90 -3.31 -1.25
CA ARG A 192 -13.74 -3.45 0.21
C ARG A 192 -14.33 -2.27 0.99
N ARG A 193 -14.26 -1.06 0.46
CA ARG A 193 -14.90 0.11 1.07
C ARG A 193 -16.42 -0.01 1.14
N ARG A 194 -17.03 -0.75 0.19
CA ARG A 194 -18.49 -0.96 0.13
C ARG A 194 -19.00 -2.19 0.88
N SER A 195 -18.14 -3.14 1.21
CA SER A 195 -18.48 -4.33 2.01
C SER A 195 -18.60 -3.97 3.50
#